data_3fc3f560662666e329fed61e30d22953
#
_entry.id   3fc3f560662666e329fed61e30d22953
#
_cell.length_a   1.000
_cell.length_b   1.000
_cell.length_c   1.000
_cell.angle_alpha   90.00
_cell.angle_beta   90.00
_cell.angle_gamma   90.00
#
_symmetry.space_group_name_H-M   'P 1'
#
loop_
_entity.id
_entity.type
_entity.pdbx_description
1 polymer ?
#
loop_
_entity_poly.entity_id
_entity_poly.type
_entity_poly.pdbx_seq_one_letter_code
_entity_poly.pdbx_strand_id
1 'polypeptide(L)'
;MQLIWLRSDLRLHDNTALSAAAQRGAAVAVYLLSPEQWLAHDDAPCKIDFWLRNLQSLSTALGRLNIPLLIRSAATWEQAPQVLLELCRQLQVQMLHFNQEYGIHESRRDAAVTRALQHAGISVQGHLDQLLFQPGSVLTKSGGYFQVFSQFRKVCYSRLHTALPALVKAPGAQLPLSINADPLPQRVEGFPSPTQALRELWPCLLYTSPSPRDKRQS
;
A
#
# COMPACT_ATOMS: atom_id res chain seq x y z
N MET A 1 19.18 2.36 -5.42
CA MET A 1 18.26 1.59 -4.56
C MET A 1 16.82 1.97 -4.90
N GLN A 2 15.87 1.04 -4.73
CA GLN A 2 14.43 1.27 -4.92
C GLN A 2 13.76 1.37 -3.55
N LEU A 3 12.81 2.29 -3.37
CA LEU A 3 12.02 2.41 -2.13
C LEU A 3 10.56 2.09 -2.43
N ILE A 4 9.94 1.21 -1.64
CA ILE A 4 8.52 0.90 -1.72
C ILE A 4 7.83 1.58 -0.55
N TRP A 5 6.94 2.52 -0.82
CA TRP A 5 6.12 3.14 0.20
C TRP A 5 4.79 2.39 0.34
N LEU A 6 4.72 1.56 1.38
CA LEU A 6 3.53 0.77 1.73
C LEU A 6 2.51 1.62 2.50
N ARG A 7 1.22 1.38 2.28
CA ARG A 7 0.11 2.04 2.98
C ARG A 7 -0.96 1.02 3.37
N SER A 8 -2.10 0.99 2.65
CA SER A 8 -3.17 0.00 2.86
C SER A 8 -2.90 -1.35 2.19
N ASP A 9 -1.90 -1.44 1.35
CA ASP A 9 -1.52 -2.56 0.49
C ASP A 9 -0.52 -3.53 1.14
N LEU A 10 -0.75 -3.90 2.39
CA LEU A 10 0.17 -4.68 3.23
C LEU A 10 0.22 -6.17 2.84
N ARG A 11 0.66 -6.48 1.61
CA ARG A 11 0.74 -7.84 1.07
C ARG A 11 1.95 -8.02 0.15
N LEU A 12 2.41 -9.28 -0.02
CA LEU A 12 3.49 -9.63 -0.97
C LEU A 12 2.95 -9.99 -2.36
N HIS A 13 1.86 -10.77 -2.39
CA HIS A 13 1.25 -11.21 -3.64
C HIS A 13 0.38 -10.11 -4.23
N ASP A 14 0.37 -10.04 -5.54
CA ASP A 14 -0.44 -9.09 -6.31
C ASP A 14 -0.24 -7.65 -5.84
N ASN A 15 1.01 -7.29 -5.54
CA ASN A 15 1.44 -5.95 -5.15
C ASN A 15 2.32 -5.37 -6.25
N THR A 16 1.75 -4.50 -7.05
CA THR A 16 2.36 -3.97 -8.27
C THR A 16 3.59 -3.13 -7.97
N ALA A 17 3.54 -2.27 -6.96
CA ALA A 17 4.65 -1.42 -6.55
C ALA A 17 5.85 -2.25 -6.06
N LEU A 18 5.58 -3.25 -5.19
CA LEU A 18 6.61 -4.13 -4.66
C LEU A 18 7.31 -4.92 -5.76
N SER A 19 6.54 -5.52 -6.67
CA SER A 19 7.09 -6.29 -7.79
C SER A 19 7.90 -5.41 -8.73
N ALA A 20 7.40 -4.24 -9.10
CA ALA A 20 8.08 -3.29 -9.98
C ALA A 20 9.41 -2.79 -9.38
N ALA A 21 9.43 -2.50 -8.08
CA ALA A 21 10.65 -2.10 -7.37
C ALA A 21 11.70 -3.23 -7.38
N ALA A 22 11.30 -4.45 -6.98
CA ALA A 22 12.19 -5.61 -6.92
C ALA A 22 12.77 -6.00 -8.29
N GLN A 23 12.03 -5.79 -9.38
CA GLN A 23 12.53 -6.02 -10.74
C GLN A 23 13.58 -5.00 -11.18
N ARG A 24 13.60 -3.79 -10.59
CA ARG A 24 14.54 -2.71 -10.94
C ARG A 24 15.85 -2.76 -10.15
N GLY A 25 15.91 -3.52 -9.08
CA GLY A 25 17.11 -3.68 -8.26
C GLY A 25 16.85 -3.82 -6.77
N ALA A 26 17.89 -3.60 -5.98
CA ALA A 26 17.81 -3.71 -4.52
C ALA A 26 16.71 -2.80 -3.94
N ALA A 27 15.80 -3.39 -3.18
CA ALA A 27 14.57 -2.78 -2.71
C ALA A 27 14.51 -2.72 -1.18
N VAL A 28 13.96 -1.62 -0.66
CA VAL A 28 13.66 -1.40 0.76
C VAL A 28 12.21 -0.96 0.86
N ALA A 29 11.48 -1.47 1.83
CA ALA A 29 10.11 -1.05 2.10
C ALA A 29 10.08 -0.01 3.22
N VAL A 30 9.15 0.95 3.16
CA VAL A 30 8.88 1.91 4.24
C VAL A 30 7.40 1.99 4.52
N TYR A 31 7.04 2.11 5.79
CA TYR A 31 5.69 2.43 6.25
C TYR A 31 5.75 3.69 7.13
N LEU A 32 4.81 4.62 6.91
CA LEU A 32 4.69 5.82 7.72
C LEU A 32 3.59 5.64 8.76
N LEU A 33 3.94 5.84 10.03
CA LEU A 33 2.98 5.96 11.12
C LEU A 33 2.50 7.41 11.19
N SER A 34 1.19 7.62 11.11
CA SER A 34 0.58 8.97 11.07
C SER A 34 -0.53 9.10 12.12
N PRO A 35 -0.19 9.05 13.43
CA PRO A 35 -1.19 8.95 14.50
C PRO A 35 -2.14 10.15 14.56
N GLU A 36 -1.67 11.38 14.38
CA GLU A 36 -2.52 12.56 14.38
C GLU A 36 -3.48 12.58 13.19
N GLN A 37 -3.01 12.13 12.02
CA GLN A 37 -3.86 12.01 10.85
C GLN A 37 -4.96 10.97 11.06
N TRP A 38 -4.63 9.82 11.66
CA TRP A 38 -5.59 8.75 11.93
C TRP A 38 -6.64 9.20 12.95
N LEU A 39 -6.23 9.95 13.98
CA LEU A 39 -7.17 10.57 14.93
C LEU A 39 -8.09 11.59 14.24
N ALA A 40 -7.54 12.42 13.35
CA ALA A 40 -8.33 13.41 12.59
C ALA A 40 -9.34 12.76 11.63
N HIS A 41 -9.11 11.51 11.22
CA HIS A 41 -10.02 10.72 10.37
C HIS A 41 -10.95 9.79 11.17
N ASP A 42 -10.98 9.91 12.49
CA ASP A 42 -11.76 9.03 13.39
C ASP A 42 -11.47 7.53 13.18
N ASP A 43 -10.20 7.20 12.84
CA ASP A 43 -9.81 5.81 12.66
C ASP A 43 -9.95 5.02 13.98
N ALA A 44 -10.69 3.91 13.91
CA ALA A 44 -10.96 3.10 15.10
C ALA A 44 -9.69 2.42 15.64
N PRO A 45 -9.51 2.30 16.97
CA PRO A 45 -8.37 1.62 17.58
C PRO A 45 -8.17 0.18 17.08
N CYS A 46 -9.25 -0.54 16.80
CA CYS A 46 -9.18 -1.90 16.25
C CYS A 46 -8.61 -1.93 14.81
N LYS A 47 -8.82 -0.87 14.02
CA LYS A 47 -8.22 -0.72 12.69
C LYS A 47 -6.71 -0.55 12.79
N ILE A 48 -6.25 0.27 13.73
CA ILE A 48 -4.81 0.48 13.96
C ILE A 48 -4.15 -0.80 14.49
N ASP A 49 -4.75 -1.50 15.44
CA ASP A 49 -4.27 -2.80 15.90
C ASP A 49 -4.19 -3.83 14.76
N PHE A 50 -5.20 -3.86 13.90
CA PHE A 50 -5.20 -4.74 12.72
C PHE A 50 -4.05 -4.39 11.77
N TRP A 51 -3.78 -3.11 11.50
CA TRP A 51 -2.66 -2.69 10.68
C TRP A 51 -1.31 -3.09 11.28
N LEU A 52 -1.09 -2.89 12.59
CA LEU A 52 0.15 -3.30 13.26
C LEU A 52 0.39 -4.81 13.16
N ARG A 53 -0.65 -5.62 13.33
CA ARG A 53 -0.55 -7.08 13.17
C ARG A 53 -0.23 -7.48 11.74
N ASN A 54 -0.81 -6.81 10.75
CA ASN A 54 -0.48 -7.03 9.34
C ASN A 54 0.94 -6.61 9.01
N LEU A 55 1.39 -5.47 9.52
CA LEU A 55 2.78 -5.02 9.36
C LEU A 55 3.77 -6.01 9.97
N GLN A 56 3.46 -6.59 11.13
CA GLN A 56 4.31 -7.61 11.76
C GLN A 56 4.43 -8.86 10.89
N SER A 57 3.32 -9.34 10.34
CA SER A 57 3.30 -10.47 9.43
C SER A 57 4.06 -10.15 8.12
N LEU A 58 3.83 -8.97 7.56
CA LEU A 58 4.48 -8.52 6.34
C LEU A 58 5.99 -8.32 6.54
N SER A 59 6.42 -7.74 7.66
CA SER A 59 7.85 -7.58 7.99
C SER A 59 8.57 -8.93 8.02
N THR A 60 7.95 -9.94 8.63
CA THR A 60 8.49 -11.30 8.64
C THR A 60 8.58 -11.88 7.23
N ALA A 61 7.55 -11.67 6.41
CA ALA A 61 7.50 -12.18 5.05
C ALA A 61 8.50 -11.46 4.12
N LEU A 62 8.65 -10.14 4.24
CA LEU A 62 9.66 -9.34 3.54
C LEU A 62 11.09 -9.72 3.96
N GLY A 63 11.29 -10.01 5.24
CA GLY A 63 12.59 -10.47 5.77
C GLY A 63 13.07 -11.76 5.10
N ARG A 64 12.17 -12.68 4.76
CA ARG A 64 12.50 -13.90 3.99
C ARG A 64 12.96 -13.60 2.57
N LEU A 65 12.61 -12.43 2.06
CA LEU A 65 13.02 -11.94 0.74
C LEU A 65 14.24 -11.02 0.81
N ASN A 66 14.84 -10.84 1.99
CA ASN A 66 15.89 -9.86 2.27
C ASN A 66 15.50 -8.41 1.94
N ILE A 67 14.21 -8.08 2.00
CA ILE A 67 13.69 -6.72 1.83
C ILE A 67 13.43 -6.14 3.22
N PRO A 68 14.27 -5.23 3.74
CA PRO A 68 14.03 -4.63 5.05
C PRO A 68 12.81 -3.72 5.03
N LEU A 69 11.99 -3.78 6.09
CA LEU A 69 10.88 -2.87 6.32
C LEU A 69 11.30 -1.80 7.32
N LEU A 70 11.28 -0.55 6.89
CA LEU A 70 11.55 0.62 7.71
C LEU A 70 10.25 1.25 8.19
N ILE A 71 10.26 1.71 9.44
CA ILE A 71 9.13 2.44 10.04
C ILE A 71 9.58 3.88 10.27
N ARG A 72 8.80 4.83 9.79
CA ARG A 72 9.03 6.25 10.02
C ARG A 72 7.77 6.90 10.57
N SER A 73 7.95 7.96 11.34
CA SER A 73 6.83 8.75 11.85
C SER A 73 6.63 9.99 10.99
N ALA A 74 5.39 10.21 10.59
CA ALA A 74 4.90 11.45 10.00
C ALA A 74 3.55 11.71 10.66
N ALA A 75 3.51 12.54 11.70
CA ALA A 75 2.33 12.71 12.55
C ALA A 75 1.08 13.00 11.70
N THR A 76 1.23 13.85 10.69
CA THR A 76 0.21 14.13 9.67
C THR A 76 0.74 13.80 8.27
N TRP A 77 -0.16 13.67 7.30
CA TRP A 77 0.21 13.39 5.92
C TRP A 77 0.95 14.56 5.23
N GLU A 78 0.82 15.78 5.73
CA GLU A 78 1.60 16.93 5.25
C GLU A 78 3.09 16.78 5.50
N GLN A 79 3.49 16.02 6.51
CA GLN A 79 4.90 15.72 6.82
C GLN A 79 5.50 14.62 5.94
N ALA A 80 4.66 13.79 5.30
CA ALA A 80 5.10 12.66 4.50
C ALA A 80 6.13 13.04 3.40
N PRO A 81 5.98 14.15 2.66
CA PRO A 81 6.97 14.54 1.64
C PRO A 81 8.37 14.73 2.22
N GLN A 82 8.49 15.40 3.36
CA GLN A 82 9.79 15.66 3.99
C GLN A 82 10.41 14.38 4.54
N VAL A 83 9.63 13.57 5.28
CA VAL A 83 10.11 12.31 5.86
C VAL A 83 10.61 11.34 4.78
N LEU A 84 9.85 11.21 3.68
CA LEU A 84 10.26 10.35 2.58
C LEU A 84 11.46 10.91 1.81
N LEU A 85 11.56 12.22 1.64
CA LEU A 85 12.70 12.86 0.99
C LEU A 85 14.00 12.64 1.78
N GLU A 86 13.96 12.83 3.10
CA GLU A 86 15.09 12.57 3.99
C GLU A 86 15.54 11.11 3.92
N LEU A 87 14.59 10.17 4.00
CA LEU A 87 14.87 8.75 3.88
C LEU A 87 15.47 8.40 2.51
N CYS A 88 14.91 8.94 1.43
CA CYS A 88 15.44 8.73 0.09
C CYS A 88 16.88 9.23 -0.08
N ARG A 89 17.23 10.36 0.54
CA ARG A 89 18.61 10.90 0.52
C ARG A 89 19.54 10.02 1.34
N GLN A 90 19.15 9.60 2.54
CA GLN A 90 19.93 8.72 3.41
C GLN A 90 20.28 7.38 2.74
N LEU A 91 19.33 6.81 2.02
CA LEU A 91 19.44 5.52 1.35
C LEU A 91 19.90 5.61 -0.11
N GLN A 92 20.16 6.80 -0.62
CA GLN A 92 20.50 7.03 -2.04
C GLN A 92 19.49 6.38 -2.98
N VAL A 93 18.21 6.60 -2.71
CA VAL A 93 17.09 6.04 -3.48
C VAL A 93 17.06 6.69 -4.87
N GLN A 94 16.97 5.86 -5.90
CA GLN A 94 16.81 6.31 -7.28
C GLN A 94 15.34 6.52 -7.65
N MET A 95 14.47 5.67 -7.12
CA MET A 95 13.04 5.73 -7.40
C MET A 95 12.21 5.28 -6.21
N LEU A 96 11.13 6.03 -5.94
CA LEU A 96 10.05 5.67 -5.03
C LEU A 96 8.93 4.99 -5.82
N HIS A 97 8.45 3.85 -5.34
CA HIS A 97 7.29 3.13 -5.85
C HIS A 97 6.17 3.12 -4.83
N PHE A 98 4.93 3.27 -5.28
CA PHE A 98 3.76 3.11 -4.42
C PHE A 98 2.53 2.69 -5.24
N ASN A 99 1.58 2.01 -4.62
CA ASN A 99 0.29 1.70 -5.24
C ASN A 99 -0.66 2.88 -5.01
N GLN A 100 -1.30 3.39 -6.06
CA GLN A 100 -2.15 4.58 -5.99
C GLN A 100 -3.37 4.36 -5.10
N GLU A 101 -3.68 5.34 -4.27
CA GLU A 101 -4.92 5.46 -3.51
C GLU A 101 -5.74 6.62 -4.08
N TYR A 102 -7.07 6.49 -4.10
CA TYR A 102 -7.92 7.36 -4.91
C TYR A 102 -8.80 8.32 -4.09
N GLY A 103 -8.71 8.29 -2.77
CA GLY A 103 -9.32 9.29 -1.92
C GLY A 103 -8.72 10.68 -2.16
N ILE A 104 -9.51 11.73 -1.92
CA ILE A 104 -9.05 13.11 -2.19
C ILE A 104 -7.84 13.50 -1.34
N HIS A 105 -7.80 13.08 -0.09
CA HIS A 105 -6.71 13.36 0.83
C HIS A 105 -5.46 12.55 0.46
N GLU A 106 -5.63 11.28 0.13
CA GLU A 106 -4.56 10.38 -0.34
C GLU A 106 -3.94 10.89 -1.63
N SER A 107 -4.76 11.32 -2.59
CA SER A 107 -4.29 11.86 -3.86
C SER A 107 -3.50 13.17 -3.68
N ARG A 108 -3.93 14.04 -2.75
CA ARG A 108 -3.19 15.28 -2.41
C ARG A 108 -1.84 14.98 -1.75
N ARG A 109 -1.80 14.03 -0.81
CA ARG A 109 -0.58 13.55 -0.17
C ARG A 109 0.38 12.97 -1.21
N ASP A 110 -0.09 12.06 -2.06
CA ASP A 110 0.72 11.40 -3.08
C ASP A 110 1.28 12.42 -4.10
N ALA A 111 0.49 13.41 -4.49
CA ALA A 111 0.93 14.49 -5.35
C ALA A 111 2.00 15.39 -4.68
N ALA A 112 1.87 15.66 -3.38
CA ALA A 112 2.85 16.45 -2.63
C ALA A 112 4.18 15.69 -2.50
N VAL A 113 4.15 14.39 -2.17
CA VAL A 113 5.32 13.52 -2.12
C VAL A 113 6.00 13.46 -3.49
N THR A 114 5.24 13.25 -4.55
CA THR A 114 5.76 13.18 -5.92
C THR A 114 6.50 14.46 -6.30
N ARG A 115 5.90 15.64 -6.06
CA ARG A 115 6.55 16.92 -6.34
C ARG A 115 7.84 17.11 -5.56
N ALA A 116 7.83 16.83 -4.25
CA ALA A 116 9.00 17.02 -3.40
C ALA A 116 10.19 16.15 -3.84
N LEU A 117 9.94 14.89 -4.17
CA LEU A 117 10.98 13.96 -4.60
C LEU A 117 11.49 14.29 -6.01
N GLN A 118 10.60 14.62 -6.94
CA GLN A 118 10.99 15.02 -8.30
C GLN A 118 11.83 16.29 -8.32
N HIS A 119 11.52 17.29 -7.49
CA HIS A 119 12.36 18.49 -7.34
C HIS A 119 13.76 18.16 -6.80
N ALA A 120 13.91 17.06 -6.07
CA ALA A 120 15.20 16.56 -5.59
C ALA A 120 15.91 15.60 -6.56
N GLY A 121 15.39 15.42 -7.77
CA GLY A 121 15.94 14.52 -8.78
C GLY A 121 15.67 13.04 -8.56
N ILE A 122 14.74 12.69 -7.63
CA ILE A 122 14.36 11.30 -7.33
C ILE A 122 13.11 10.95 -8.15
N SER A 123 13.19 9.86 -8.90
CA SER A 123 12.06 9.38 -9.70
C SER A 123 10.93 8.85 -8.79
N VAL A 124 9.68 9.02 -9.23
CA VAL A 124 8.51 8.52 -8.50
C VAL A 124 7.58 7.80 -9.46
N GLN A 125 7.11 6.62 -9.08
CA GLN A 125 6.16 5.85 -9.86
C GLN A 125 5.00 5.35 -9.01
N GLY A 126 3.80 5.89 -9.27
CA GLY A 126 2.54 5.35 -8.78
C GLY A 126 2.03 4.24 -9.69
N HIS A 127 1.53 3.16 -9.09
CA HIS A 127 1.03 1.98 -9.81
C HIS A 127 -0.48 1.83 -9.61
N LEU A 128 -1.18 1.42 -10.66
CA LEU A 128 -2.56 0.96 -10.57
C LEU A 128 -2.55 -0.42 -9.91
N ASP A 129 -3.22 -0.57 -8.79
CA ASP A 129 -3.22 -1.81 -7.99
C ASP A 129 -4.59 -2.14 -7.40
N GLN A 130 -5.24 -1.16 -6.77
CA GLN A 130 -6.53 -1.36 -6.08
C GLN A 130 -7.73 -1.44 -7.02
N LEU A 131 -7.59 -1.03 -8.26
CA LEU A 131 -8.68 -0.95 -9.24
C LEU A 131 -8.38 -1.79 -10.48
N LEU A 132 -9.42 -2.38 -11.04
CA LEU A 132 -9.35 -3.14 -12.29
C LEU A 132 -9.11 -2.24 -13.51
N PHE A 133 -9.53 -0.98 -13.44
CA PHE A 133 -9.41 -0.01 -14.53
C PHE A 133 -8.88 1.32 -14.00
N GLN A 134 -8.02 1.94 -14.78
CA GLN A 134 -7.58 3.31 -14.49
C GLN A 134 -8.79 4.23 -14.32
N PRO A 135 -8.87 5.05 -13.28
CA PRO A 135 -9.95 6.04 -13.13
C PRO A 135 -10.13 6.89 -14.38
N GLY A 136 -11.37 7.10 -14.79
CA GLY A 136 -11.70 7.85 -15.99
C GLY A 136 -11.46 7.13 -17.32
N SER A 137 -11.02 5.86 -17.32
CA SER A 137 -10.79 5.10 -18.57
C SER A 137 -12.04 4.42 -19.14
N VAL A 138 -13.07 4.21 -18.31
CA VAL A 138 -14.32 3.57 -18.71
C VAL A 138 -15.36 4.65 -19.00
N LEU A 139 -15.45 5.03 -20.27
CA LEU A 139 -16.28 6.12 -20.75
C LEU A 139 -17.36 5.61 -21.71
N THR A 140 -18.41 6.43 -21.92
CA THR A 140 -19.41 6.22 -22.95
C THR A 140 -18.80 6.39 -24.34
N LYS A 141 -19.53 6.00 -25.41
CA LYS A 141 -19.09 6.22 -26.80
C LYS A 141 -18.87 7.70 -27.14
N SER A 142 -19.55 8.61 -26.46
CA SER A 142 -19.37 10.07 -26.60
C SER A 142 -18.26 10.65 -25.73
N GLY A 143 -17.50 9.82 -24.98
CA GLY A 143 -16.40 10.27 -24.13
C GLY A 143 -16.80 10.78 -22.74
N GLY A 144 -18.09 10.71 -22.38
CA GLY A 144 -18.59 11.11 -21.07
C GLY A 144 -18.62 9.97 -20.05
N TYR A 145 -18.91 10.32 -18.79
CA TYR A 145 -19.12 9.32 -17.73
C TYR A 145 -20.51 8.69 -17.83
N PHE A 146 -20.59 7.42 -17.44
CA PHE A 146 -21.86 6.72 -17.34
C PHE A 146 -22.70 7.28 -16.18
N GLN A 147 -23.96 7.63 -16.46
CA GLN A 147 -24.93 8.06 -15.45
C GLN A 147 -25.66 6.87 -14.82
N VAL A 148 -25.66 5.71 -15.50
CA VAL A 148 -26.38 4.51 -15.07
C VAL A 148 -25.40 3.37 -14.86
N PHE A 149 -25.38 2.81 -13.65
CA PHE A 149 -24.44 1.76 -13.26
C PHE A 149 -24.52 0.49 -14.13
N SER A 150 -25.72 0.08 -14.53
CA SER A 150 -25.88 -1.15 -15.34
C SER A 150 -25.17 -1.06 -16.70
N GLN A 151 -25.15 0.10 -17.32
CA GLN A 151 -24.43 0.34 -18.57
C GLN A 151 -22.91 0.37 -18.34
N PHE A 152 -22.45 1.06 -17.30
CA PHE A 152 -21.06 1.05 -16.86
C PHE A 152 -20.58 -0.39 -16.62
N ARG A 153 -21.32 -1.14 -15.81
CA ARG A 153 -21.03 -2.55 -15.50
C ARG A 153 -20.89 -3.39 -16.77
N LYS A 154 -21.82 -3.23 -17.73
CA LYS A 154 -21.77 -3.99 -19.00
C LYS A 154 -20.47 -3.76 -19.77
N VAL A 155 -20.00 -2.51 -19.83
CA VAL A 155 -18.74 -2.17 -20.50
C VAL A 155 -17.54 -2.74 -19.71
N CYS A 156 -17.55 -2.64 -18.38
CA CYS A 156 -16.50 -3.24 -17.55
C CYS A 156 -16.40 -4.76 -17.78
N TYR A 157 -17.52 -5.50 -17.73
CA TYR A 157 -17.51 -6.93 -17.99
C TYR A 157 -17.03 -7.26 -19.41
N SER A 158 -17.47 -6.52 -20.42
CA SER A 158 -16.99 -6.70 -21.80
C SER A 158 -15.47 -6.56 -21.90
N ARG A 159 -14.90 -5.56 -21.23
CA ARG A 159 -13.43 -5.37 -21.19
C ARG A 159 -12.72 -6.51 -20.46
N LEU A 160 -13.25 -6.95 -19.31
CA LEU A 160 -12.67 -8.06 -18.53
C LEU A 160 -12.74 -9.39 -19.28
N HIS A 161 -13.77 -9.64 -20.09
CA HIS A 161 -13.83 -10.82 -20.94
C HIS A 161 -12.78 -10.80 -22.06
N THR A 162 -12.36 -9.61 -22.48
CA THR A 162 -11.32 -9.47 -23.54
C THR A 162 -9.92 -9.55 -22.97
N ALA A 163 -9.69 -8.94 -21.79
CA ALA A 163 -8.39 -8.92 -21.14
C ALA A 163 -8.55 -8.85 -19.62
N LEU A 164 -8.24 -9.94 -18.93
CA LEU A 164 -8.12 -9.94 -17.47
C LEU A 164 -6.80 -9.30 -17.06
N PRO A 165 -6.79 -8.46 -16.01
CA PRO A 165 -5.54 -8.01 -15.41
C PRO A 165 -4.70 -9.21 -14.97
N ALA A 166 -3.42 -9.20 -15.29
CA ALA A 166 -2.50 -10.25 -14.86
C ALA A 166 -2.23 -10.11 -13.37
N LEU A 167 -2.32 -11.22 -12.63
CA LEU A 167 -1.90 -11.26 -11.23
C LEU A 167 -0.38 -11.13 -11.13
N VAL A 168 0.06 -10.24 -10.27
CA VAL A 168 1.48 -9.97 -10.05
C VAL A 168 2.01 -10.94 -8.99
N LYS A 169 2.99 -11.76 -9.37
CA LYS A 169 3.64 -12.69 -8.42
C LYS A 169 4.46 -11.90 -7.39
N ALA A 170 4.54 -12.46 -6.17
CA ALA A 170 5.50 -11.97 -5.19
C ALA A 170 6.93 -12.01 -5.76
N PRO A 171 7.78 -11.02 -5.46
CA PRO A 171 9.16 -11.02 -5.92
C PRO A 171 9.96 -12.17 -5.31
N GLY A 172 11.04 -12.56 -5.98
CA GLY A 172 12.04 -13.45 -5.41
C GLY A 172 12.88 -12.76 -4.35
N ALA A 173 13.62 -13.55 -3.56
CA ALA A 173 14.55 -13.00 -2.60
C ALA A 173 15.70 -12.26 -3.31
N GLN A 174 16.03 -11.08 -2.81
CA GLN A 174 17.20 -10.32 -3.24
C GLN A 174 18.43 -10.67 -2.39
N LEU A 175 19.61 -10.19 -2.78
CA LEU A 175 20.80 -10.27 -1.94
C LEU A 175 20.59 -9.45 -0.65
N PRO A 176 21.09 -9.92 0.51
CA PRO A 176 21.01 -9.17 1.75
C PRO A 176 21.61 -7.77 1.62
N LEU A 177 20.96 -6.78 2.25
CA LEU A 177 21.45 -5.41 2.34
C LEU A 177 22.07 -5.16 3.71
N SER A 178 22.96 -4.17 3.79
CA SER A 178 23.52 -3.66 5.06
C SER A 178 22.50 -2.79 5.82
N ILE A 179 21.21 -2.96 5.58
CA ILE A 179 20.11 -2.23 6.19
C ILE A 179 19.27 -3.22 6.96
N ASN A 180 19.09 -2.97 8.24
CA ASN A 180 18.22 -3.79 9.08
C ASN A 180 16.79 -3.26 9.03
N ALA A 181 15.82 -4.17 9.15
CA ALA A 181 14.43 -3.79 9.36
C ALA A 181 14.27 -3.13 10.73
N ASP A 182 13.39 -2.13 10.80
CA ASP A 182 13.07 -1.49 12.07
C ASP A 182 12.15 -2.38 12.93
N PRO A 183 12.25 -2.29 14.27
CA PRO A 183 11.28 -2.91 15.14
C PRO A 183 9.92 -2.24 14.97
N LEU A 184 8.86 -3.04 14.96
CA LEU A 184 7.50 -2.55 14.86
C LEU A 184 6.96 -2.15 16.25
N PRO A 185 6.31 -0.99 16.38
CA PRO A 185 5.68 -0.61 17.64
C PRO A 185 4.52 -1.57 17.94
N GLN A 186 4.39 -1.95 19.20
CA GLN A 186 3.26 -2.77 19.66
C GLN A 186 1.98 -1.94 19.84
N ARG A 187 2.11 -0.63 19.96
CA ARG A 187 1.03 0.34 20.18
C ARG A 187 1.36 1.64 19.48
N VAL A 188 0.31 2.38 19.14
CA VAL A 188 0.42 3.75 18.64
C VAL A 188 -0.27 4.67 19.64
N GLU A 189 0.38 5.79 19.95
CA GLU A 189 -0.18 6.79 20.86
C GLU A 189 -1.54 7.28 20.37
N GLY A 190 -2.47 7.50 21.30
CA GLY A 190 -3.85 7.88 20.99
C GLY A 190 -4.78 6.70 20.63
N PHE A 191 -4.24 5.48 20.46
CA PHE A 191 -5.03 4.30 20.09
C PHE A 191 -4.92 3.19 21.14
N PRO A 192 -5.91 3.05 22.06
CA PRO A 192 -5.92 1.99 23.03
C PRO A 192 -6.01 0.61 22.35
N SER A 193 -5.37 -0.40 22.95
CA SER A 193 -5.45 -1.77 22.43
C SER A 193 -6.91 -2.25 22.51
N PRO A 194 -7.44 -2.91 21.46
CA PRO A 194 -8.76 -3.51 21.51
C PRO A 194 -8.78 -4.68 22.50
N THR A 195 -9.99 -5.04 22.96
CA THR A 195 -10.19 -6.21 23.83
C THR A 195 -9.80 -7.50 23.11
N GLN A 196 -9.45 -8.53 23.88
CA GLN A 196 -9.14 -9.85 23.31
C GLN A 196 -10.32 -10.42 22.51
N ALA A 197 -11.55 -10.26 23.01
CA ALA A 197 -12.75 -10.68 22.30
C ALA A 197 -12.89 -10.02 20.91
N LEU A 198 -12.55 -8.73 20.80
CA LEU A 198 -12.59 -8.02 19.51
C LEU A 198 -11.51 -8.53 18.55
N ARG A 199 -10.31 -8.86 19.04
CA ARG A 199 -9.25 -9.48 18.25
C ARG A 199 -9.64 -10.86 17.74
N GLU A 200 -10.37 -11.63 18.53
CA GLU A 200 -10.86 -12.97 18.17
C GLU A 200 -11.96 -12.91 17.11
N LEU A 201 -12.79 -11.86 17.10
CA LEU A 201 -13.76 -11.62 16.03
C LEU A 201 -13.07 -11.30 14.67
N TRP A 202 -11.86 -10.74 14.70
CA TRP A 202 -11.08 -10.37 13.54
C TRP A 202 -9.68 -11.02 13.60
N PRO A 203 -9.59 -12.36 13.62
CA PRO A 203 -8.32 -13.06 13.73
C PRO A 203 -7.51 -12.95 12.45
N CYS A 204 -8.16 -12.62 11.34
CA CYS A 204 -7.61 -12.73 10.02
C CYS A 204 -6.69 -11.59 9.67
N LEU A 205 -5.47 -11.94 9.37
CA LEU A 205 -4.60 -11.19 8.50
C LEU A 205 -5.08 -11.36 7.04
N LEU A 206 -4.71 -10.45 6.16
CA LEU A 206 -5.08 -10.44 4.73
C LEU A 206 -4.94 -11.81 4.03
N TYR A 207 -4.00 -12.64 4.49
CA TYR A 207 -3.69 -13.95 3.91
C TYR A 207 -4.52 -15.11 4.47
N THR A 208 -5.29 -14.90 5.52
CA THR A 208 -6.02 -15.95 6.23
C THR A 208 -7.53 -15.74 6.20
N SER A 209 -8.01 -14.69 5.53
CA SER A 209 -9.45 -14.43 5.42
C SER A 209 -10.10 -15.43 4.45
N PRO A 210 -10.92 -16.36 4.92
CA PRO A 210 -11.66 -17.23 4.02
C PRO A 210 -12.60 -16.38 3.16
N SER A 211 -12.57 -16.62 1.85
CA SER A 211 -13.54 -16.02 0.95
C SER A 211 -14.96 -16.38 1.39
N PRO A 212 -15.94 -15.48 1.32
CA PRO A 212 -17.34 -15.83 1.53
C PRO A 212 -17.84 -16.98 0.61
N ARG A 213 -17.11 -17.26 -0.48
CA ARG A 213 -17.38 -18.38 -1.39
C ARG A 213 -16.95 -19.72 -0.80
N ASP A 214 -15.93 -19.75 0.06
CA ASP A 214 -15.41 -21.00 0.64
C ASP A 214 -16.37 -21.60 1.67
N LYS A 215 -17.27 -20.78 2.26
CA LYS A 215 -18.31 -21.23 3.20
C LYS A 215 -19.52 -21.92 2.53
N ARG A 216 -19.62 -21.90 1.20
CA ARG A 216 -20.73 -22.52 0.47
C ARG A 216 -20.44 -23.93 -0.04
N GLN A 217 -19.27 -24.48 0.25
CA GLN A 217 -18.84 -25.83 -0.18
C GLN A 217 -18.72 -26.83 0.98
N SER A 218 -19.25 -26.51 2.16
CA SER A 218 -19.33 -27.43 3.31
C SER A 218 -20.78 -27.71 3.68
#